data_a251041545e54c36caffb232f4f48435
#
_entry.id   a251041545e54c36caffb232f4f48435
#
_cell.length_a   1.000
_cell.length_b   1.000
_cell.length_c   1.000
_cell.angle_alpha   90.00
_cell.angle_beta   90.00
_cell.angle_gamma   90.00
#
_symmetry.space_group_name_H-M   'P 1'
#
loop_
_entity.id
_entity.type
_entity.pdbx_description
1 polymer ?
#
loop_
_entity_poly.entity_id
_entity_poly.type
_entity_poly.pdbx_seq_one_letter_code
_entity_poly.pdbx_strand_id
1 'polypeptide(L)'
;MISHMKKTAMLLAVIAAGTSVFAAPVEGRPEKPLKVLMIGNSFSICNLKQMPHIAKSMGLELDIASLYIGGCSLERHWNNVVASTNAAFKPYRFDRTTNGKKIVVKGTANIPDALVLDKWDVVTIQQASHFSWQPSTYQPFGDSLVAKIRELAPQAKIVVQETWSYPPWDKRLKKFGFDQAEMYTRLHRAYAAFAAKHGFAVIPVGTAAEFVPNRNALFTKPDFHFNREGEYLQGLAFTAKLFGVDVRKCTYRPSWMDAARADEIKAAVMDAITRRD
;
A
#
# COMPACT_ATOMS: atom_id res chain seq x y z
N MET A 1 29.59 -68.43 12.23
CA MET A 1 28.24 -67.87 12.44
C MET A 1 28.41 -66.32 12.63
N ILE A 2 28.24 -65.57 11.57
CA ILE A 2 28.40 -64.09 11.59
C ILE A 2 27.04 -63.52 11.23
N SER A 3 26.43 -62.86 12.22
CA SER A 3 25.10 -62.23 12.11
C SER A 3 25.25 -60.86 11.40
N HIS A 4 24.55 -60.68 10.26
CA HIS A 4 24.44 -59.42 9.57
C HIS A 4 23.32 -58.55 10.20
N MET A 5 23.72 -57.52 10.92
CA MET A 5 22.81 -56.42 11.31
C MET A 5 22.59 -55.46 10.13
N LYS A 6 21.40 -55.45 9.57
CA LYS A 6 20.93 -54.46 8.59
C LYS A 6 20.63 -53.16 9.36
N LYS A 7 21.42 -52.11 9.10
CA LYS A 7 21.08 -50.73 9.53
C LYS A 7 20.05 -50.14 8.58
N THR A 8 18.82 -49.99 9.06
CA THR A 8 17.75 -49.24 8.36
C THR A 8 17.96 -47.75 8.65
N ALA A 9 18.37 -47.02 7.63
CA ALA A 9 18.42 -45.55 7.71
C ALA A 9 17.00 -44.98 7.55
N MET A 10 16.49 -44.41 8.62
CA MET A 10 15.20 -43.69 8.63
C MET A 10 15.44 -42.27 8.16
N LEU A 11 15.01 -41.98 6.91
CA LEU A 11 15.04 -40.65 6.33
C LEU A 11 13.89 -39.83 6.94
N LEU A 12 14.20 -38.94 7.89
CA LEU A 12 13.22 -37.94 8.36
C LEU A 12 13.07 -36.87 7.28
N ALA A 13 11.93 -36.89 6.57
CA ALA A 13 11.49 -35.77 5.75
C ALA A 13 10.96 -34.68 6.67
N VAL A 14 11.73 -33.59 6.82
CA VAL A 14 11.26 -32.34 7.46
C VAL A 14 10.34 -31.65 6.46
N ILE A 15 9.04 -31.83 6.62
CA ILE A 15 8.03 -31.03 5.93
C ILE A 15 8.05 -29.67 6.62
N ALA A 16 8.70 -28.69 6.01
CA ALA A 16 8.57 -27.29 6.39
C ALA A 16 7.14 -26.83 6.04
N ALA A 17 6.23 -26.90 7.01
CA ALA A 17 4.92 -26.26 6.90
C ALA A 17 5.14 -24.76 6.89
N GLY A 18 5.15 -24.18 5.69
CA GLY A 18 5.08 -22.75 5.48
C GLY A 18 3.74 -22.24 6.02
N THR A 19 3.72 -21.77 7.26
CA THR A 19 2.58 -21.07 7.82
C THR A 19 2.48 -19.73 7.09
N SER A 20 1.59 -19.64 6.11
CA SER A 20 1.20 -18.36 5.52
C SER A 20 0.60 -17.51 6.64
N VAL A 21 1.31 -16.44 7.00
CA VAL A 21 0.81 -15.43 7.95
C VAL A 21 -0.29 -14.63 7.25
N PHE A 22 -1.46 -15.26 7.08
CA PHE A 22 -2.68 -14.48 6.94
C PHE A 22 -2.95 -13.87 8.33
N ALA A 23 -2.92 -12.54 8.44
CA ALA A 23 -3.56 -11.90 9.56
C ALA A 23 -5.01 -12.43 9.59
N ALA A 24 -5.37 -13.17 10.64
CA ALA A 24 -6.73 -13.59 10.86
C ALA A 24 -7.66 -12.37 10.75
N PRO A 25 -8.86 -12.51 10.18
CA PRO A 25 -9.86 -11.47 10.24
C PRO A 25 -9.98 -11.04 11.70
N VAL A 26 -9.92 -9.74 11.97
CA VAL A 26 -10.21 -9.22 13.30
C VAL A 26 -11.69 -9.51 13.53
N GLU A 27 -11.99 -10.60 14.23
CA GLU A 27 -13.34 -10.88 14.74
C GLU A 27 -13.68 -9.82 15.77
N GLY A 28 -14.63 -8.97 15.44
CA GLY A 28 -15.07 -7.85 16.23
C GLY A 28 -14.78 -6.52 15.54
N ARG A 29 -15.80 -5.66 15.43
CA ARG A 29 -15.57 -4.25 15.01
C ARG A 29 -14.55 -3.66 15.97
N PRO A 30 -13.47 -3.03 15.49
CA PRO A 30 -12.57 -2.33 16.36
C PRO A 30 -13.39 -1.26 17.14
N GLU A 31 -13.34 -1.28 18.47
CA GLU A 31 -14.01 -0.30 19.33
C GLU A 31 -13.51 1.13 19.13
N LYS A 32 -12.46 1.30 18.32
CA LYS A 32 -11.79 2.58 18.04
C LYS A 32 -11.48 2.70 16.56
N PRO A 33 -11.41 3.92 16.01
CA PRO A 33 -10.98 4.15 14.63
C PRO A 33 -9.61 3.53 14.36
N LEU A 34 -9.47 2.82 13.24
CA LEU A 34 -8.15 2.37 12.75
C LEU A 34 -7.32 3.60 12.39
N LYS A 35 -6.17 3.77 13.06
CA LYS A 35 -5.27 4.91 12.87
C LYS A 35 -4.21 4.57 11.84
N VAL A 36 -4.23 5.25 10.72
CA VAL A 36 -3.32 5.02 9.58
C VAL A 36 -2.51 6.28 9.29
N LEU A 37 -1.18 6.16 9.27
CA LEU A 37 -0.28 7.19 8.76
C LEU A 37 0.28 6.75 7.41
N MET A 38 0.03 7.54 6.37
CA MET A 38 0.60 7.31 5.03
C MET A 38 1.85 8.19 4.83
N ILE A 39 3.01 7.57 4.61
CA ILE A 39 4.24 8.25 4.20
C ILE A 39 4.40 8.04 2.70
N GLY A 40 4.10 9.07 1.89
CA GLY A 40 4.04 8.87 0.45
C GLY A 40 4.06 10.14 -0.40
N ASN A 41 3.51 10.00 -1.58
CA ASN A 41 3.50 11.02 -2.63
C ASN A 41 2.11 11.12 -3.29
N SER A 42 2.03 11.60 -4.54
CA SER A 42 0.76 11.73 -5.27
C SER A 42 0.01 10.39 -5.45
N PHE A 43 0.71 9.27 -5.37
CA PHE A 43 0.11 7.93 -5.49
C PHE A 43 -0.53 7.43 -4.17
N SER A 44 -0.33 8.10 -3.05
CA SER A 44 -1.01 7.77 -1.79
C SER A 44 -2.13 8.74 -1.45
N ILE A 45 -1.94 10.05 -1.71
CA ILE A 45 -2.83 11.09 -1.20
C ILE A 45 -4.28 11.02 -1.77
N CYS A 46 -4.45 10.49 -2.97
CA CYS A 46 -5.78 10.33 -3.57
C CYS A 46 -6.69 9.39 -2.76
N ASN A 47 -6.10 8.53 -1.93
CA ASN A 47 -6.84 7.65 -1.03
C ASN A 47 -7.71 8.41 0.00
N LEU A 48 -7.29 9.62 0.40
CA LEU A 48 -8.05 10.49 1.31
C LEU A 48 -9.42 10.91 0.75
N LYS A 49 -9.67 10.76 -0.56
CA LYS A 49 -10.90 11.17 -1.20
C LYS A 49 -12.03 10.14 -1.10
N GLN A 50 -11.69 8.85 -1.19
CA GLN A 50 -12.69 7.78 -1.32
C GLN A 50 -12.73 6.85 -0.11
N MET A 51 -11.59 6.49 0.44
CA MET A 51 -11.51 5.53 1.55
C MET A 51 -12.39 5.88 2.75
N PRO A 52 -12.49 7.16 3.21
CA PRO A 52 -13.36 7.49 4.34
C PRO A 52 -14.84 7.22 4.08
N HIS A 53 -15.32 7.42 2.84
CA HIS A 53 -16.69 7.15 2.44
C HIS A 53 -16.96 5.64 2.34
N ILE A 54 -16.00 4.90 1.79
CA ILE A 54 -16.03 3.43 1.69
C ILE A 54 -16.08 2.83 3.10
N ALA A 55 -15.14 3.19 3.97
CA ALA A 55 -15.10 2.73 5.35
C ALA A 55 -16.40 3.00 6.09
N LYS A 56 -16.92 4.23 6.03
CA LYS A 56 -18.18 4.63 6.64
C LYS A 56 -19.36 3.78 6.17
N SER A 57 -19.46 3.49 4.85
CA SER A 57 -20.56 2.71 4.28
C SER A 57 -20.55 1.24 4.74
N MET A 58 -19.40 0.77 5.20
CA MET A 58 -19.20 -0.58 5.75
C MET A 58 -19.27 -0.60 7.29
N GLY A 59 -19.59 0.53 7.93
CA GLY A 59 -19.63 0.67 9.38
C GLY A 59 -18.25 0.59 10.03
N LEU A 60 -17.19 0.93 9.29
CA LEU A 60 -15.81 0.95 9.76
C LEU A 60 -15.40 2.37 10.16
N GLU A 61 -14.65 2.48 11.25
CA GLU A 61 -14.13 3.76 11.72
C GLU A 61 -12.65 3.93 11.32
N LEU A 62 -12.31 5.09 10.76
CA LEU A 62 -11.01 5.38 10.18
C LEU A 62 -10.50 6.75 10.61
N ASP A 63 -9.27 6.79 11.12
CA ASP A 63 -8.46 7.98 11.32
C ASP A 63 -7.23 7.87 10.42
N ILE A 64 -7.19 8.65 9.34
CA ILE A 64 -6.14 8.54 8.34
C ILE A 64 -5.42 9.88 8.18
N ALA A 65 -4.10 9.83 8.24
CA ALA A 65 -3.20 10.95 8.01
C ALA A 65 -2.25 10.68 6.85
N SER A 66 -1.81 11.73 6.18
CA SER A 66 -0.89 11.64 5.06
C SER A 66 0.24 12.65 5.18
N LEU A 67 1.47 12.18 5.06
CA LEU A 67 2.68 12.96 4.80
C LEU A 67 2.93 12.95 3.29
N TYR A 68 2.78 14.10 2.65
CA TYR A 68 2.82 14.24 1.20
C TYR A 68 3.94 15.15 0.73
N ILE A 69 4.75 14.61 -0.22
CA ILE A 69 5.60 15.38 -1.14
C ILE A 69 5.45 14.77 -2.52
N GLY A 70 5.19 15.59 -3.55
CA GLY A 70 5.06 15.12 -4.94
C GLY A 70 6.31 14.35 -5.41
N GLY A 71 6.12 13.15 -5.97
CA GLY A 71 7.20 12.31 -6.50
C GLY A 71 8.26 11.89 -5.48
N CYS A 72 7.97 11.92 -4.17
CA CYS A 72 8.93 11.56 -3.13
C CYS A 72 9.29 10.08 -3.19
N SER A 73 10.59 9.79 -3.34
CA SER A 73 11.16 8.45 -3.32
C SER A 73 11.51 8.01 -1.89
N LEU A 74 11.77 6.71 -1.69
CA LEU A 74 12.29 6.19 -0.43
C LEU A 74 13.59 6.88 0.00
N GLU A 75 14.49 7.14 -0.95
CA GLU A 75 15.70 7.93 -0.71
C GLU A 75 15.38 9.32 -0.19
N ARG A 76 14.48 10.05 -0.86
CA ARG A 76 14.10 11.40 -0.43
C ARG A 76 13.39 11.39 0.92
N HIS A 77 12.55 10.37 1.20
CA HIS A 77 11.93 10.19 2.52
C HIS A 77 13.00 10.03 3.60
N TRP A 78 14.01 9.18 3.35
CA TRP A 78 15.12 8.99 4.29
C TRP A 78 15.95 10.24 4.49
N ASN A 79 16.34 10.93 3.40
CA ASN A 79 17.10 12.18 3.48
C ASN A 79 16.35 13.26 4.29
N ASN A 80 15.01 13.30 4.15
CA ASN A 80 14.17 14.18 4.98
C ASN A 80 14.15 13.76 6.45
N VAL A 81 14.21 12.47 6.78
CA VAL A 81 14.37 12.01 8.17
C VAL A 81 15.69 12.50 8.74
N VAL A 82 16.79 12.35 8.00
CA VAL A 82 18.11 12.84 8.43
C VAL A 82 18.10 14.36 8.65
N ALA A 83 17.50 15.12 7.75
CA ALA A 83 17.40 16.58 7.86
C ALA A 83 16.48 17.05 9.01
N SER A 84 15.62 16.19 9.53
CA SER A 84 14.66 16.52 10.61
C SER A 84 15.30 16.65 11.99
N THR A 85 16.63 16.54 12.12
CA THR A 85 17.38 16.98 13.31
C THR A 85 17.20 18.50 13.55
N ASN A 86 16.90 19.26 12.51
CA ASN A 86 16.42 20.64 12.63
C ASN A 86 14.88 20.60 12.80
N ALA A 87 14.37 20.93 13.98
CA ALA A 87 12.95 20.94 14.32
C ALA A 87 12.09 21.87 13.42
N ALA A 88 12.69 22.91 12.83
CA ALA A 88 12.01 23.79 11.88
C ALA A 88 11.81 23.15 10.49
N PHE A 89 12.54 22.08 10.17
CA PHE A 89 12.44 21.39 8.89
C PHE A 89 11.18 20.52 8.82
N LYS A 90 10.12 21.03 8.21
CA LYS A 90 8.80 20.37 8.06
C LYS A 90 8.38 20.32 6.59
N PRO A 91 9.05 19.50 5.75
CA PRO A 91 8.90 19.55 4.29
C PRO A 91 7.61 18.92 3.75
N TYR A 92 6.89 18.16 4.59
CA TYR A 92 5.68 17.45 4.15
C TYR A 92 4.44 18.30 4.33
N ARG A 93 3.56 18.31 3.32
CA ARG A 93 2.16 18.63 3.59
C ARG A 93 1.58 17.51 4.43
N PHE A 94 0.88 17.88 5.49
CA PHE A 94 0.22 16.97 6.42
C PHE A 94 -1.30 17.20 6.38
N ASP A 95 -2.04 16.16 6.01
CA ASP A 95 -3.49 16.15 6.03
C ASP A 95 -3.96 15.00 6.94
N ARG A 96 -5.02 15.21 7.75
CA ARG A 96 -5.64 14.20 8.61
C ARG A 96 -7.14 14.27 8.55
N THR A 97 -7.79 13.11 8.49
CA THR A 97 -9.24 12.97 8.42
C THR A 97 -9.68 11.84 9.35
N THR A 98 -10.62 12.11 10.25
CA THR A 98 -11.23 11.11 11.14
C THR A 98 -12.68 10.91 10.75
N ASN A 99 -13.07 9.68 10.40
CA ASN A 99 -14.41 9.30 9.94
C ASN A 99 -14.98 10.24 8.85
N GLY A 100 -14.11 10.68 7.92
CA GLY A 100 -14.44 11.60 6.84
C GLY A 100 -14.47 13.08 7.22
N LYS A 101 -14.34 13.41 8.51
CA LYS A 101 -14.20 14.80 8.96
C LYS A 101 -12.75 15.23 8.90
N LYS A 102 -12.46 16.30 8.17
CA LYS A 102 -11.10 16.87 8.08
C LYS A 102 -10.69 17.46 9.43
N ILE A 103 -9.59 16.98 9.99
CA ILE A 103 -9.01 17.46 11.26
C ILE A 103 -7.88 18.43 10.97
N VAL A 104 -7.00 18.07 10.01
CA VAL A 104 -5.91 18.94 9.54
C VAL A 104 -5.95 18.98 8.02
N VAL A 105 -5.86 20.19 7.44
CA VAL A 105 -5.80 20.39 5.98
C VAL A 105 -4.59 21.26 5.66
N LYS A 106 -3.69 20.72 4.83
CA LYS A 106 -2.46 21.41 4.40
C LYS A 106 -1.58 21.91 5.56
N GLY A 107 -1.60 21.23 6.69
CA GLY A 107 -0.60 21.42 7.74
C GLY A 107 0.79 21.03 7.24
N THR A 108 1.82 21.28 8.03
CA THR A 108 3.21 20.88 7.74
C THR A 108 3.76 19.97 8.83
N ALA A 109 4.57 18.98 8.46
CA ALA A 109 5.23 18.05 9.38
C ALA A 109 6.55 17.53 8.81
N ASN A 110 7.34 16.88 9.66
CA ASN A 110 8.38 15.93 9.25
C ASN A 110 7.96 14.50 9.64
N ILE A 111 8.71 13.51 9.19
CA ILE A 111 8.39 12.10 9.46
C ILE A 111 8.51 11.76 10.96
N PRO A 112 9.60 12.09 11.67
CA PRO A 112 9.72 11.82 13.10
C PRO A 112 8.57 12.39 13.93
N ASP A 113 8.23 13.68 13.75
CA ASP A 113 7.14 14.34 14.49
C ASP A 113 5.80 13.64 14.22
N ALA A 114 5.51 13.29 12.95
CA ALA A 114 4.27 12.62 12.59
C ALA A 114 4.17 11.19 13.16
N LEU A 115 5.28 10.45 13.23
CA LEU A 115 5.30 9.10 13.79
C LEU A 115 4.97 9.09 15.29
N VAL A 116 5.45 10.08 16.05
CA VAL A 116 5.19 10.19 17.49
C VAL A 116 3.90 10.97 17.83
N LEU A 117 3.25 11.58 16.84
CA LEU A 117 2.05 12.39 17.03
C LEU A 117 0.88 11.59 17.63
N ASP A 118 0.79 10.30 17.29
CA ASP A 118 -0.28 9.42 17.75
C ASP A 118 0.21 7.96 17.85
N LYS A 119 -0.58 7.10 18.49
CA LYS A 119 -0.36 5.65 18.48
C LYS A 119 -0.98 5.07 17.20
N TRP A 120 -0.23 5.14 16.10
CA TRP A 120 -0.65 4.61 14.82
C TRP A 120 -0.78 3.08 14.88
N ASP A 121 -1.86 2.52 14.32
CA ASP A 121 -2.03 1.09 14.14
C ASP A 121 -1.30 0.60 12.89
N VAL A 122 -1.27 1.45 11.85
CA VAL A 122 -0.65 1.15 10.57
C VAL A 122 0.14 2.36 10.07
N VAL A 123 1.34 2.10 9.55
CA VAL A 123 2.11 3.05 8.73
C VAL A 123 2.25 2.47 7.33
N THR A 124 1.82 3.20 6.30
CA THR A 124 2.02 2.77 4.92
C THR A 124 3.21 3.51 4.30
N ILE A 125 3.99 2.78 3.51
CA ILE A 125 5.11 3.30 2.72
C ILE A 125 5.01 2.84 1.28
N GLN A 126 5.63 3.57 0.37
CA GLN A 126 5.70 3.24 -1.06
C GLN A 126 6.94 3.84 -1.71
N GLN A 127 7.37 3.28 -2.84
CA GLN A 127 8.38 3.92 -3.69
C GLN A 127 7.72 4.95 -4.63
N ALA A 128 8.48 5.95 -5.07
CA ALA A 128 8.03 6.85 -6.14
C ALA A 128 7.78 6.05 -7.43
N SER A 129 6.69 6.36 -8.14
CA SER A 129 6.23 5.56 -9.27
C SER A 129 7.27 5.43 -10.40
N HIS A 130 8.11 6.46 -10.63
CA HIS A 130 9.17 6.42 -11.63
C HIS A 130 10.38 5.57 -11.22
N PHE A 131 10.47 5.15 -9.96
CA PHE A 131 11.48 4.23 -9.44
C PHE A 131 10.89 2.89 -8.98
N SER A 132 9.57 2.76 -8.93
CA SER A 132 8.91 1.58 -8.35
C SER A 132 9.26 0.26 -9.04
N TRP A 133 9.64 0.30 -10.30
CA TRP A 133 10.05 -0.83 -11.13
C TRP A 133 11.55 -1.18 -11.01
N GLN A 134 12.34 -0.40 -10.25
CA GLN A 134 13.79 -0.53 -10.08
C GLN A 134 14.13 -1.05 -8.68
N PRO A 135 14.40 -2.36 -8.48
CA PRO A 135 14.66 -2.92 -7.15
C PRO A 135 15.83 -2.26 -6.41
N SER A 136 16.87 -1.83 -7.16
CA SER A 136 18.05 -1.16 -6.58
C SER A 136 17.75 0.16 -5.88
N THR A 137 16.61 0.80 -6.18
CA THR A 137 16.21 2.08 -5.57
C THR A 137 15.50 1.93 -4.23
N TYR A 138 15.19 0.69 -3.81
CA TYR A 138 14.56 0.43 -2.53
C TYR A 138 15.58 0.39 -1.39
N GLN A 139 16.82 0.05 -1.69
CA GLN A 139 17.91 -0.13 -0.72
C GLN A 139 19.01 0.92 -0.93
N PRO A 140 19.66 1.39 0.15
CA PRO A 140 19.44 1.07 1.58
C PRO A 140 18.32 1.92 2.22
N PHE A 141 17.77 2.87 1.50
CA PHE A 141 16.90 3.93 2.04
C PHE A 141 15.56 3.39 2.59
N GLY A 142 14.98 2.38 1.93
CA GLY A 142 13.78 1.71 2.41
C GLY A 142 14.02 1.01 3.76
N ASP A 143 15.15 0.33 3.92
CA ASP A 143 15.51 -0.31 5.18
C ASP A 143 15.72 0.71 6.30
N SER A 144 16.40 1.83 6.00
CA SER A 144 16.63 2.90 6.95
C SER A 144 15.32 3.56 7.41
N LEU A 145 14.40 3.79 6.46
CA LEU A 145 13.07 4.32 6.78
C LEU A 145 12.26 3.34 7.64
N VAL A 146 12.28 2.05 7.31
CA VAL A 146 11.64 0.98 8.10
C VAL A 146 12.20 0.93 9.52
N ALA A 147 13.52 0.99 9.69
CA ALA A 147 14.16 1.03 11.00
C ALA A 147 13.69 2.24 11.83
N LYS A 148 13.59 3.42 11.22
CA LYS A 148 13.11 4.63 11.89
C LYS A 148 11.63 4.55 12.28
N ILE A 149 10.78 3.96 11.43
CA ILE A 149 9.37 3.73 11.77
C ILE A 149 9.26 2.78 12.96
N ARG A 150 10.02 1.67 12.98
CA ARG A 150 10.03 0.71 14.10
C ARG A 150 10.55 1.32 15.40
N GLU A 151 11.49 2.25 15.30
CA GLU A 151 12.01 2.99 16.46
C GLU A 151 10.96 3.92 17.08
N LEU A 152 10.25 4.71 16.27
CA LEU A 152 9.38 5.78 16.75
C LEU A 152 7.91 5.38 16.89
N ALA A 153 7.48 4.34 16.18
CA ALA A 153 6.11 3.80 16.24
C ALA A 153 6.15 2.26 16.31
N PRO A 154 6.77 1.66 17.35
CA PRO A 154 7.02 0.21 17.41
C PRO A 154 5.75 -0.64 17.41
N GLN A 155 4.61 -0.09 17.81
CA GLN A 155 3.31 -0.76 17.80
C GLN A 155 2.67 -0.81 16.40
N ALA A 156 3.10 0.07 15.48
CA ALA A 156 2.47 0.19 14.17
C ALA A 156 2.87 -0.97 13.24
N LYS A 157 1.89 -1.55 12.57
CA LYS A 157 2.16 -2.47 11.45
C LYS A 157 2.62 -1.66 10.24
N ILE A 158 3.75 -2.01 9.65
CA ILE A 158 4.19 -1.40 8.40
C ILE A 158 3.57 -2.19 7.24
N VAL A 159 2.94 -1.48 6.32
CA VAL A 159 2.29 -2.04 5.13
C VAL A 159 2.79 -1.31 3.90
N VAL A 160 3.08 -2.05 2.84
CA VAL A 160 3.59 -1.47 1.59
C VAL A 160 2.44 -1.24 0.62
N GLN A 161 2.29 -0.03 0.10
CA GLN A 161 1.39 0.24 -1.01
C GLN A 161 2.08 -0.04 -2.33
N GLU A 162 1.62 -1.04 -3.08
CA GLU A 162 2.03 -1.24 -4.46
C GLU A 162 1.44 -0.12 -5.33
N THR A 163 2.29 0.57 -6.11
CA THR A 163 1.85 1.57 -7.08
C THR A 163 1.42 0.89 -8.38
N TRP A 164 0.89 1.65 -9.33
CA TRP A 164 0.42 1.14 -10.63
C TRP A 164 1.35 1.48 -11.77
N SER A 165 1.24 0.72 -12.87
CA SER A 165 1.95 0.96 -14.12
C SER A 165 1.40 2.19 -14.84
N TYR A 166 2.26 2.90 -15.57
CA TYR A 166 1.85 4.05 -16.36
C TYR A 166 1.00 3.62 -17.56
N PRO A 167 0.00 4.43 -17.95
CA PRO A 167 -0.82 4.13 -19.12
C PRO A 167 0.00 4.23 -20.42
N PRO A 168 -0.43 3.55 -21.52
CA PRO A 168 0.39 3.38 -22.73
C PRO A 168 0.72 4.68 -23.45
N TRP A 169 0.02 5.76 -23.19
CA TRP A 169 0.35 7.09 -23.76
C TRP A 169 1.41 7.86 -22.99
N ASP A 170 1.87 7.34 -21.84
CA ASP A 170 2.90 8.04 -21.05
C ASP A 170 4.27 7.91 -21.70
N LYS A 171 4.86 9.06 -22.05
CA LYS A 171 6.14 9.13 -22.77
C LYS A 171 7.32 8.55 -21.99
N ARG A 172 7.18 8.38 -20.67
CA ARG A 172 8.23 7.80 -19.82
C ARG A 172 8.42 6.33 -20.06
N LEU A 173 7.38 5.57 -20.45
CA LEU A 173 7.51 4.16 -20.82
C LEU A 173 8.55 3.99 -21.94
N LYS A 174 8.49 4.85 -22.98
CA LYS A 174 9.49 4.86 -24.05
C LYS A 174 10.90 5.17 -23.54
N LYS A 175 11.04 6.11 -22.58
CA LYS A 175 12.32 6.44 -21.95
C LYS A 175 12.86 5.29 -21.09
N PHE A 176 11.98 4.52 -20.48
CA PHE A 176 12.34 3.36 -19.68
C PHE A 176 12.71 2.14 -20.53
N GLY A 177 12.31 2.13 -21.81
CA GLY A 177 12.59 1.05 -22.75
C GLY A 177 11.65 -0.15 -22.64
N PHE A 178 10.43 0.04 -22.13
CA PHE A 178 9.42 -1.01 -21.99
C PHE A 178 7.99 -0.44 -22.02
N ASP A 179 7.00 -1.31 -22.14
CA ASP A 179 5.59 -0.99 -22.17
C ASP A 179 4.93 -1.00 -20.78
N GLN A 180 3.61 -0.79 -20.75
CA GLN A 180 2.82 -0.81 -19.52
C GLN A 180 2.85 -2.17 -18.82
N ALA A 181 2.74 -3.28 -19.57
CA ALA A 181 2.69 -4.62 -19.00
C ALA A 181 4.04 -5.01 -18.36
N GLU A 182 5.14 -4.67 -19.02
CA GLU A 182 6.48 -4.88 -18.48
C GLU A 182 6.73 -3.98 -17.27
N MET A 183 6.27 -2.73 -17.28
CA MET A 183 6.34 -1.87 -16.08
C MET A 183 5.63 -2.51 -14.90
N TYR A 184 4.42 -3.02 -15.10
CA TYR A 184 3.68 -3.71 -14.05
C TYR A 184 4.46 -4.92 -13.52
N THR A 185 4.93 -5.79 -14.41
CA THR A 185 5.69 -6.98 -14.04
C THR A 185 6.89 -6.64 -13.16
N ARG A 186 7.64 -5.60 -13.53
CA ARG A 186 8.83 -5.17 -12.78
C ARG A 186 8.49 -4.55 -11.42
N LEU A 187 7.52 -3.63 -11.39
CA LEU A 187 7.14 -3.00 -10.11
C LEU A 187 6.54 -4.00 -9.13
N HIS A 188 5.70 -4.91 -9.61
CA HIS A 188 5.10 -5.97 -8.79
C HIS A 188 6.19 -6.83 -8.13
N ARG A 189 7.18 -7.30 -8.91
CA ARG A 189 8.33 -8.06 -8.38
C ARG A 189 9.16 -7.25 -7.38
N ALA A 190 9.39 -5.95 -7.64
CA ALA A 190 10.16 -5.11 -6.74
C ALA A 190 9.46 -4.90 -5.39
N TYR A 191 8.15 -4.64 -5.41
CA TYR A 191 7.33 -4.54 -4.20
C TYR A 191 7.24 -5.86 -3.44
N ALA A 192 7.03 -6.98 -4.14
CA ALA A 192 6.98 -8.31 -3.54
C ALA A 192 8.30 -8.66 -2.85
N ALA A 193 9.44 -8.41 -3.50
CA ALA A 193 10.76 -8.66 -2.92
C ALA A 193 11.02 -7.78 -1.68
N PHE A 194 10.68 -6.49 -1.74
CA PHE A 194 10.83 -5.59 -0.60
C PHE A 194 9.92 -5.99 0.57
N ALA A 195 8.67 -6.32 0.29
CA ALA A 195 7.72 -6.76 1.30
C ALA A 195 8.15 -8.09 1.93
N ALA A 196 8.58 -9.07 1.14
CA ALA A 196 9.05 -10.37 1.63
C ALA A 196 10.27 -10.24 2.53
N LYS A 197 11.24 -9.38 2.18
CA LYS A 197 12.43 -9.10 3.01
C LYS A 197 12.09 -8.68 4.43
N HIS A 198 11.01 -7.91 4.61
CA HIS A 198 10.63 -7.33 5.89
C HIS A 198 9.44 -8.03 6.57
N GLY A 199 8.79 -9.00 5.90
CA GLY A 199 7.57 -9.65 6.35
C GLY A 199 6.34 -8.74 6.29
N PHE A 200 6.28 -7.80 5.32
CA PHE A 200 5.19 -6.83 5.21
C PHE A 200 4.03 -7.35 4.37
N ALA A 201 2.83 -6.94 4.74
CA ALA A 201 1.68 -7.04 3.86
C ALA A 201 1.76 -5.98 2.74
N VAL A 202 1.22 -6.32 1.57
CA VAL A 202 1.11 -5.40 0.43
C VAL A 202 -0.34 -5.01 0.21
N ILE A 203 -0.62 -3.73 0.00
CA ILE A 203 -1.89 -3.24 -0.54
C ILE A 203 -1.74 -3.26 -2.07
N PRO A 204 -2.39 -4.20 -2.78
CA PRO A 204 -2.10 -4.50 -4.18
C PRO A 204 -2.85 -3.56 -5.14
N VAL A 205 -2.63 -2.25 -5.03
CA VAL A 205 -3.35 -1.25 -5.86
C VAL A 205 -3.02 -1.41 -7.34
N GLY A 206 -1.73 -1.63 -7.67
CA GLY A 206 -1.29 -1.86 -9.03
C GLY A 206 -1.87 -3.14 -9.61
N THR A 207 -1.83 -4.24 -8.86
CA THR A 207 -2.42 -5.53 -9.25
C THR A 207 -3.94 -5.41 -9.45
N ALA A 208 -4.65 -4.71 -8.56
CA ALA A 208 -6.08 -4.48 -8.71
C ALA A 208 -6.40 -3.70 -10.00
N ALA A 209 -5.56 -2.71 -10.34
CA ALA A 209 -5.73 -1.95 -11.58
C ALA A 209 -5.55 -2.83 -12.84
N GLU A 210 -4.62 -3.80 -12.81
CA GLU A 210 -4.44 -4.75 -13.92
C GLU A 210 -5.65 -5.66 -14.14
N PHE A 211 -6.40 -5.97 -13.09
CA PHE A 211 -7.57 -6.86 -13.16
C PHE A 211 -8.86 -6.14 -13.58
N VAL A 212 -8.87 -4.81 -13.56
CA VAL A 212 -10.06 -4.04 -14.00
C VAL A 212 -10.22 -4.15 -15.52
N PRO A 213 -11.39 -4.58 -16.03
CA PRO A 213 -11.71 -4.50 -17.44
C PRO A 213 -11.51 -3.07 -17.97
N ASN A 214 -10.86 -2.94 -19.14
CA ASN A 214 -10.52 -1.63 -19.70
C ASN A 214 -9.74 -0.73 -18.71
N ARG A 215 -8.69 -1.29 -18.09
CA ARG A 215 -7.87 -0.62 -17.05
C ARG A 215 -7.43 0.81 -17.41
N ASN A 216 -7.25 1.10 -18.70
CA ASN A 216 -6.82 2.42 -19.14
C ASN A 216 -7.89 3.51 -18.93
N ALA A 217 -9.15 3.14 -18.70
CA ALA A 217 -10.20 4.07 -18.28
C ALA A 217 -10.01 4.59 -16.83
N LEU A 218 -9.13 3.97 -16.05
CA LEU A 218 -8.75 4.46 -14.71
C LEU A 218 -7.90 5.74 -14.77
N PHE A 219 -7.52 6.21 -15.96
CA PHE A 219 -6.67 7.38 -16.18
C PHE A 219 -7.38 8.42 -17.05
N THR A 220 -6.94 9.66 -16.98
CA THR A 220 -7.36 10.74 -17.88
C THR A 220 -6.13 11.18 -18.70
N LYS A 221 -6.24 11.09 -20.05
CA LYS A 221 -5.15 11.57 -20.91
C LYS A 221 -4.91 13.06 -20.74
N PRO A 222 -3.66 13.53 -20.74
CA PRO A 222 -2.41 12.77 -20.88
C PRO A 222 -1.79 12.29 -19.56
N ASP A 223 -2.53 12.35 -18.44
CA ASP A 223 -2.03 12.07 -17.10
C ASP A 223 -1.79 10.56 -16.87
N PHE A 224 -0.90 10.26 -15.94
CA PHE A 224 -0.56 8.94 -15.43
C PHE A 224 -1.08 8.70 -14.00
N HIS A 225 -1.66 9.71 -13.38
CA HIS A 225 -2.37 9.55 -12.12
C HIS A 225 -3.76 8.95 -12.40
N PHE A 226 -4.26 8.27 -11.39
CA PHE A 226 -5.64 7.82 -11.42
C PHE A 226 -6.61 9.00 -11.53
N ASN A 227 -7.67 8.79 -12.32
CA ASN A 227 -8.86 9.61 -12.29
C ASN A 227 -9.78 9.17 -11.12
N ARG A 228 -11.01 9.66 -11.09
CA ARG A 228 -11.96 9.36 -10.00
C ARG A 228 -12.30 7.87 -9.85
N GLU A 229 -12.28 7.09 -10.95
CA GLU A 229 -12.49 5.64 -10.89
C GLU A 229 -11.30 4.94 -10.24
N GLY A 230 -10.09 5.31 -10.63
CA GLY A 230 -8.86 4.78 -10.01
C GLY A 230 -8.72 5.20 -8.54
N GLU A 231 -9.16 6.39 -8.15
CA GLU A 231 -9.23 6.80 -6.74
C GLU A 231 -10.22 5.93 -5.94
N TYR A 232 -11.34 5.54 -6.54
CA TYR A 232 -12.29 4.61 -5.93
C TYR A 232 -11.69 3.21 -5.76
N LEU A 233 -11.04 2.67 -6.80
CA LEU A 233 -10.29 1.42 -6.74
C LEU A 233 -9.27 1.43 -5.59
N GLN A 234 -8.47 2.48 -5.48
CA GLN A 234 -7.46 2.60 -4.44
C GLN A 234 -8.10 2.60 -3.04
N GLY A 235 -9.18 3.36 -2.85
CA GLY A 235 -9.93 3.39 -1.59
C GLY A 235 -10.46 2.02 -1.19
N LEU A 236 -10.99 1.25 -2.14
CA LEU A 236 -11.44 -0.14 -1.93
C LEU A 236 -10.27 -1.06 -1.57
N ALA A 237 -9.14 -1.00 -2.28
CA ALA A 237 -7.98 -1.84 -2.03
C ALA A 237 -7.39 -1.59 -0.61
N PHE A 238 -7.28 -0.33 -0.21
CA PHE A 238 -6.88 0.02 1.15
C PHE A 238 -7.88 -0.51 2.19
N THR A 239 -9.18 -0.28 1.99
CA THR A 239 -10.21 -0.74 2.93
C THR A 239 -10.20 -2.25 3.05
N ALA A 240 -10.18 -2.98 1.93
CA ALA A 240 -10.14 -4.44 1.93
C ALA A 240 -8.91 -4.97 2.68
N LYS A 241 -7.73 -4.43 2.39
CA LYS A 241 -6.46 -4.93 2.97
C LYS A 241 -6.30 -4.57 4.44
N LEU A 242 -6.59 -3.32 4.82
CA LEU A 242 -6.34 -2.83 6.17
C LEU A 242 -7.38 -3.32 7.18
N PHE A 243 -8.64 -3.50 6.76
CA PHE A 243 -9.69 -4.00 7.62
C PHE A 243 -9.99 -5.50 7.46
N GLY A 244 -9.38 -6.17 6.47
CA GLY A 244 -9.66 -7.59 6.20
C GLY A 244 -11.09 -7.88 5.77
N VAL A 245 -11.73 -6.94 5.06
CA VAL A 245 -13.16 -7.03 4.70
C VAL A 245 -13.37 -7.26 3.22
N ASP A 246 -14.50 -7.90 2.88
CA ASP A 246 -14.94 -8.08 1.50
C ASP A 246 -15.63 -6.81 1.00
N VAL A 247 -14.93 -6.01 0.19
CA VAL A 247 -15.44 -4.73 -0.34
C VAL A 247 -16.52 -4.88 -1.41
N ARG A 248 -16.83 -6.09 -1.88
CA ARG A 248 -18.02 -6.34 -2.71
C ARG A 248 -19.31 -6.03 -1.94
N LYS A 249 -19.27 -6.08 -0.60
CA LYS A 249 -20.35 -5.70 0.30
C LYS A 249 -20.46 -4.19 0.53
N CYS A 250 -19.52 -3.38 -0.01
CA CYS A 250 -19.55 -1.93 0.13
C CYS A 250 -20.77 -1.35 -0.60
N THR A 251 -21.60 -0.62 0.15
CA THR A 251 -22.81 0.03 -0.40
C THR A 251 -22.52 1.42 -0.98
N TYR A 252 -21.37 2.02 -0.62
CA TYR A 252 -20.98 3.31 -1.19
C TYR A 252 -20.61 3.14 -2.66
N ARG A 253 -21.26 3.94 -3.48
CA ARG A 253 -20.95 4.16 -4.89
C ARG A 253 -21.06 5.67 -5.15
N PRO A 254 -20.00 6.31 -5.67
CA PRO A 254 -20.09 7.71 -6.06
C PRO A 254 -21.23 7.93 -7.06
N SER A 255 -21.98 9.03 -6.94
CA SER A 255 -23.16 9.31 -7.78
C SER A 255 -22.86 9.40 -9.28
N TRP A 256 -21.61 9.69 -9.63
CA TRP A 256 -21.12 9.79 -11.02
C TRP A 256 -20.69 8.44 -11.62
N MET A 257 -20.63 7.37 -10.83
CA MET A 257 -20.16 6.04 -11.28
C MET A 257 -21.34 5.14 -11.58
N ASP A 258 -21.27 4.45 -12.71
CA ASP A 258 -22.22 3.40 -13.07
C ASP A 258 -22.14 2.22 -12.09
N ALA A 259 -23.27 1.55 -11.83
CA ALA A 259 -23.33 0.46 -10.87
C ALA A 259 -22.52 -0.77 -11.33
N ALA A 260 -22.63 -1.15 -12.61
CA ALA A 260 -21.89 -2.28 -13.16
C ALA A 260 -20.37 -2.00 -13.10
N ARG A 261 -19.96 -0.75 -13.40
CA ARG A 261 -18.55 -0.34 -13.30
C ARG A 261 -18.03 -0.40 -11.88
N ALA A 262 -18.83 0.01 -10.90
CA ALA A 262 -18.44 -0.10 -9.50
C ALA A 262 -18.23 -1.57 -9.06
N ASP A 263 -19.10 -2.46 -9.53
CA ASP A 263 -19.00 -3.89 -9.20
C ASP A 263 -17.80 -4.57 -9.89
N GLU A 264 -17.49 -4.20 -11.15
CA GLU A 264 -16.25 -4.62 -11.82
C GLU A 264 -15.00 -4.22 -11.00
N ILE A 265 -14.94 -2.97 -10.53
CA ILE A 265 -13.80 -2.48 -9.73
C ILE A 265 -13.73 -3.22 -8.39
N LYS A 266 -14.84 -3.43 -7.70
CA LYS A 266 -14.90 -4.18 -6.44
C LYS A 266 -14.42 -5.62 -6.62
N ALA A 267 -14.84 -6.28 -7.70
CA ALA A 267 -14.42 -7.64 -8.04
C ALA A 267 -12.91 -7.69 -8.28
N ALA A 268 -12.38 -6.81 -9.13
CA ALA A 268 -10.95 -6.72 -9.43
C ALA A 268 -10.10 -6.49 -8.17
N VAL A 269 -10.57 -5.66 -7.24
CA VAL A 269 -9.90 -5.46 -5.95
C VAL A 269 -9.88 -6.75 -5.14
N MET A 270 -11.00 -7.47 -5.02
CA MET A 270 -11.04 -8.70 -4.23
C MET A 270 -10.20 -9.80 -4.86
N ASP A 271 -10.17 -9.90 -6.19
CA ASP A 271 -9.30 -10.85 -6.90
C ASP A 271 -7.82 -10.57 -6.62
N ALA A 272 -7.41 -9.29 -6.60
CA ALA A 272 -6.05 -8.90 -6.23
C ALA A 272 -5.72 -9.18 -4.75
N ILE A 273 -6.68 -9.00 -3.84
CA ILE A 273 -6.49 -9.27 -2.40
C ILE A 273 -6.36 -10.76 -2.11
N THR A 274 -7.10 -11.61 -2.84
CA THR A 274 -7.15 -13.07 -2.62
C THR A 274 -6.13 -13.85 -3.43
N ARG A 275 -5.49 -13.20 -4.42
CA ARG A 275 -4.43 -13.81 -5.23
C ARG A 275 -3.33 -14.34 -4.32
N ARG A 276 -2.93 -15.57 -4.58
CA ARG A 276 -1.73 -16.21 -4.00
C ARG A 276 -0.65 -16.17 -5.08
N ASP A 277 0.36 -15.35 -4.86
CA ASP A 277 1.56 -15.34 -5.70
C ASP A 277 2.47 -16.53 -5.38
#